data_68ec3dc839d4ba4cb770421695bbc253
#
_entry.id   68ec3dc839d4ba4cb770421695bbc253
#
_cell.length_a   1.000
_cell.length_b   1.000
_cell.length_c   1.000
_cell.angle_alpha   90.00
_cell.angle_beta   90.00
_cell.angle_gamma   90.00
#
_symmetry.space_group_name_H-M   'P 1'
#
loop_
_entity.id
_entity.type
_entity.pdbx_description
1 polymer ?
#
loop_
_entity_poly.entity_id
_entity_poly.type
_entity_poly.pdbx_seq_one_letter_code
_entity_poly.pdbx_strand_id
1 'polypeptide(L)'
;MALPSRVLNSGVTSMTTAAICGEGASAVSAAGTTSSDATALTSIYNRVSTVATGAGVKLPPCEMGATIWVTNPTATSLTVYPFDTGTTIGGATSLAVAPNSSLCIFAVSNTRWEQLQGGGGTQAQAAHGSFISTATQTAAAINTAYPVTLSATSSAYLVSIGSPASRIVCAQAGHYNFQFSLQLDKTAASTAAVYIWYRVNGIDIANSATKVAINGSDAETVAAWNFLHDMSANDYFELVWSTDDTNCFIAGFPAAAPVPAIPSVILTVCQIR
;
A
#
# COMPACT_ATOMS: atom_id res chain seq x y z
N MET A 1 -34.42 9.90 5.28
CA MET A 1 -34.27 8.44 5.45
C MET A 1 -35.51 7.92 6.17
N ALA A 2 -36.18 6.93 5.60
CA ALA A 2 -37.29 6.27 6.25
C ALA A 2 -36.76 5.34 7.35
N LEU A 3 -37.14 5.58 8.61
CA LEU A 3 -36.78 4.70 9.71
C LEU A 3 -37.92 3.71 9.95
N PRO A 4 -37.64 2.42 10.19
CA PRO A 4 -38.67 1.38 10.35
C PRO A 4 -39.73 1.76 11.41
N SER A 5 -39.33 2.31 12.54
CA SER A 5 -40.23 2.75 13.60
C SER A 5 -41.20 3.88 13.16
N ARG A 6 -40.74 4.80 12.30
CA ARG A 6 -41.60 5.89 11.79
C ARG A 6 -42.60 5.37 10.77
N VAL A 7 -42.20 4.40 9.93
CA VAL A 7 -43.08 3.78 8.94
C VAL A 7 -44.12 2.92 9.63
N LEU A 8 -43.76 2.11 10.62
CA LEU A 8 -44.70 1.33 11.43
C LEU A 8 -45.70 2.22 12.17
N ASN A 9 -45.23 3.32 12.77
CA ASN A 9 -46.08 4.25 13.49
C ASN A 9 -47.07 5.04 12.60
N SER A 10 -46.86 5.03 11.28
CA SER A 10 -47.80 5.59 10.30
C SER A 10 -48.94 4.62 9.91
N GLY A 11 -49.02 3.45 10.55
CA GLY A 11 -50.03 2.45 10.31
C GLY A 11 -49.74 1.49 9.18
N VAL A 12 -48.51 1.48 8.64
CA VAL A 12 -48.06 0.56 7.62
C VAL A 12 -47.74 -0.83 8.24
N THR A 13 -48.05 -1.92 7.58
CA THR A 13 -47.77 -3.28 8.08
C THR A 13 -46.26 -3.53 8.21
N SER A 14 -45.86 -4.48 9.06
CA SER A 14 -44.48 -4.88 9.23
C SER A 14 -43.82 -5.38 7.93
N MET A 15 -44.58 -6.12 7.10
CA MET A 15 -44.10 -6.60 5.79
C MET A 15 -43.82 -5.45 4.82
N THR A 16 -44.73 -4.46 4.76
CA THR A 16 -44.55 -3.27 3.91
C THR A 16 -43.39 -2.40 4.43
N THR A 17 -43.25 -2.34 5.75
CA THR A 17 -42.13 -1.62 6.39
C THR A 17 -40.78 -2.27 6.02
N ALA A 18 -40.67 -3.59 6.07
CA ALA A 18 -39.49 -4.32 5.66
C ALA A 18 -39.15 -4.09 4.16
N ALA A 19 -40.18 -4.09 3.31
CA ALA A 19 -40.01 -3.78 1.88
C ALA A 19 -39.53 -2.34 1.63
N ILE A 20 -39.98 -1.36 2.43
CA ILE A 20 -39.59 0.06 2.28
C ILE A 20 -38.23 0.36 2.89
N CYS A 21 -37.93 -0.19 4.07
CA CYS A 21 -36.76 0.13 4.87
C CYS A 21 -35.61 -0.88 4.72
N GLY A 22 -35.89 -2.04 4.16
CA GLY A 22 -35.01 -3.19 4.12
C GLY A 22 -35.02 -4.00 5.42
N GLU A 23 -34.72 -5.27 5.35
CA GLU A 23 -34.57 -6.16 6.50
C GLU A 23 -33.10 -6.30 6.89
N GLY A 24 -32.84 -6.48 8.19
CA GLY A 24 -31.49 -6.65 8.74
C GLY A 24 -31.39 -7.93 9.58
N ALA A 25 -30.33 -8.70 9.35
CA ALA A 25 -29.93 -9.84 10.17
C ALA A 25 -28.66 -9.47 10.95
N SER A 26 -28.75 -9.43 12.29
CA SER A 26 -27.67 -8.93 13.18
C SER A 26 -26.73 -10.03 13.69
N ALA A 27 -27.06 -11.31 13.52
CA ALA A 27 -26.33 -12.45 14.07
C ALA A 27 -26.28 -13.64 13.10
N VAL A 28 -25.75 -13.42 11.90
CA VAL A 28 -25.55 -14.48 10.91
C VAL A 28 -24.30 -15.28 11.28
N SER A 29 -24.39 -16.62 11.26
CA SER A 29 -23.24 -17.51 11.40
C SER A 29 -22.87 -18.07 10.02
N ALA A 30 -21.65 -17.80 9.56
CA ALA A 30 -21.13 -18.36 8.31
C ALA A 30 -20.84 -19.86 8.47
N ALA A 31 -21.22 -20.64 7.49
CA ALA A 31 -20.94 -22.07 7.40
C ALA A 31 -20.75 -22.47 5.93
N GLY A 32 -20.16 -23.66 5.71
CA GLY A 32 -19.91 -24.18 4.37
C GLY A 32 -18.71 -23.53 3.67
N THR A 33 -18.23 -24.19 2.62
CA THR A 33 -17.03 -23.78 1.84
C THR A 33 -17.32 -23.64 0.35
N THR A 34 -18.58 -23.79 -0.05
CA THR A 34 -19.05 -23.70 -1.44
C THR A 34 -20.39 -22.97 -1.52
N SER A 35 -20.81 -22.55 -2.70
CA SER A 35 -22.13 -21.93 -2.90
C SER A 35 -23.29 -22.86 -2.55
N SER A 36 -23.08 -24.19 -2.54
CA SER A 36 -24.15 -25.19 -2.25
C SER A 36 -24.40 -25.33 -0.75
N ASP A 37 -23.37 -25.24 0.10
CA ASP A 37 -23.42 -25.50 1.54
C ASP A 37 -23.25 -24.25 2.42
N ALA A 38 -22.94 -23.10 1.82
CA ALA A 38 -22.80 -21.83 2.52
C ALA A 38 -24.13 -21.33 3.12
N THR A 39 -24.07 -20.66 4.27
CA THR A 39 -25.24 -20.05 4.91
C THR A 39 -25.91 -19.03 3.99
N ALA A 40 -27.17 -19.24 3.67
CA ALA A 40 -27.93 -18.34 2.81
C ALA A 40 -28.28 -17.03 3.52
N LEU A 41 -28.01 -15.90 2.87
CA LEU A 41 -28.45 -14.59 3.31
C LEU A 41 -29.88 -14.33 2.84
N THR A 42 -30.74 -13.87 3.75
CA THR A 42 -32.15 -13.60 3.49
C THR A 42 -32.55 -12.15 3.67
N SER A 43 -31.62 -11.31 4.13
CA SER A 43 -31.87 -9.91 4.43
C SER A 43 -31.01 -8.99 3.55
N ILE A 44 -31.42 -7.72 3.43
CA ILE A 44 -30.65 -6.70 2.71
C ILE A 44 -29.38 -6.34 3.52
N TYR A 45 -29.49 -6.20 4.83
CA TYR A 45 -28.40 -5.88 5.74
C TYR A 45 -28.02 -7.10 6.56
N ASN A 46 -26.82 -7.62 6.41
CA ASN A 46 -26.39 -8.84 7.08
C ASN A 46 -25.10 -8.60 7.87
N ARG A 47 -25.15 -8.74 9.20
CA ARG A 47 -23.98 -8.77 10.06
C ARG A 47 -23.59 -10.20 10.37
N VAL A 48 -22.50 -10.66 9.82
CA VAL A 48 -21.98 -12.04 10.01
C VAL A 48 -21.11 -12.06 11.25
N SER A 49 -21.70 -12.39 12.39
CA SER A 49 -21.06 -12.31 13.71
C SER A 49 -20.19 -13.51 14.06
N THR A 50 -20.28 -14.61 13.31
CA THR A 50 -19.49 -15.84 13.53
C THR A 50 -18.97 -16.34 12.19
N VAL A 51 -17.63 -16.44 12.07
CA VAL A 51 -16.93 -16.93 10.87
C VAL A 51 -15.83 -17.90 11.30
N ALA A 52 -16.00 -19.19 11.01
CA ALA A 52 -14.93 -20.16 11.13
C ALA A 52 -13.98 -20.06 9.92
N THR A 53 -12.76 -20.53 10.06
CA THR A 53 -11.79 -20.54 8.95
C THR A 53 -12.35 -21.27 7.73
N GLY A 54 -12.39 -20.58 6.59
CA GLY A 54 -12.92 -21.09 5.33
C GLY A 54 -14.44 -21.04 5.19
N ALA A 55 -15.19 -20.65 6.24
CA ALA A 55 -16.64 -20.57 6.18
C ALA A 55 -17.13 -19.40 5.32
N GLY A 56 -18.29 -19.57 4.72
CA GLY A 56 -18.90 -18.59 3.82
C GLY A 56 -20.38 -18.36 4.03
N VAL A 57 -20.87 -17.37 3.32
CA VAL A 57 -22.29 -17.06 3.16
C VAL A 57 -22.63 -17.02 1.68
N LYS A 58 -23.90 -17.25 1.36
CA LYS A 58 -24.42 -17.26 -0.01
C LYS A 58 -25.44 -16.14 -0.19
N LEU A 59 -25.31 -15.41 -1.28
CA LEU A 59 -26.25 -14.36 -1.69
C LEU A 59 -27.63 -14.94 -2.03
N PRO A 60 -28.69 -14.13 -1.98
CA PRO A 60 -29.98 -14.52 -2.55
C PRO A 60 -29.91 -14.64 -4.08
N PRO A 61 -30.97 -15.12 -4.75
CA PRO A 61 -31.06 -15.08 -6.21
C PRO A 61 -30.71 -13.69 -6.76
N CYS A 62 -30.00 -13.68 -7.88
CA CYS A 62 -29.58 -12.43 -8.50
C CYS A 62 -30.73 -11.79 -9.26
N GLU A 63 -31.27 -10.70 -8.72
CA GLU A 63 -32.33 -9.92 -9.34
C GLU A 63 -31.83 -8.53 -9.65
N MET A 64 -31.91 -8.09 -10.90
CA MET A 64 -31.43 -6.78 -11.33
C MET A 64 -31.98 -5.65 -10.45
N GLY A 65 -31.09 -4.82 -9.92
CA GLY A 65 -31.40 -3.71 -8.99
C GLY A 65 -31.39 -4.08 -7.51
N ALA A 66 -31.29 -5.38 -7.15
CA ALA A 66 -31.14 -5.80 -5.76
C ALA A 66 -29.80 -5.30 -5.19
N THR A 67 -29.80 -4.92 -3.90
CA THR A 67 -28.60 -4.47 -3.17
C THR A 67 -28.50 -5.26 -1.87
N ILE A 68 -27.32 -5.80 -1.58
CA ILE A 68 -27.04 -6.56 -0.36
C ILE A 68 -25.80 -5.97 0.35
N TRP A 69 -25.94 -5.81 1.65
CA TRP A 69 -24.85 -5.40 2.54
C TRP A 69 -24.42 -6.59 3.40
N VAL A 70 -23.11 -6.81 3.47
CA VAL A 70 -22.51 -7.86 4.29
C VAL A 70 -21.42 -7.24 5.14
N THR A 71 -21.57 -7.31 6.47
CA THR A 71 -20.56 -6.82 7.42
C THR A 71 -19.90 -8.00 8.13
N ASN A 72 -18.60 -8.09 8.08
CA ASN A 72 -17.78 -9.06 8.79
C ASN A 72 -17.01 -8.38 9.94
N PRO A 73 -17.55 -8.34 11.17
CA PRO A 73 -16.85 -7.75 12.32
C PRO A 73 -15.87 -8.73 13.00
N THR A 74 -15.63 -9.89 12.44
CA THR A 74 -14.77 -10.92 13.02
C THR A 74 -13.31 -10.74 12.61
N ALA A 75 -12.39 -11.43 13.28
CA ALA A 75 -10.96 -11.47 12.92
C ALA A 75 -10.63 -12.46 11.78
N THR A 76 -11.65 -13.19 11.26
CA THR A 76 -11.47 -14.21 10.22
C THR A 76 -12.04 -13.69 8.90
N SER A 77 -11.37 -13.95 7.78
CA SER A 77 -11.88 -13.63 6.44
C SER A 77 -13.14 -14.44 6.14
N LEU A 78 -14.17 -13.76 5.62
CA LEU A 78 -15.45 -14.36 5.23
C LEU A 78 -15.49 -14.53 3.71
N THR A 79 -15.96 -15.67 3.21
CA THR A 79 -16.20 -15.86 1.78
C THR A 79 -17.67 -15.63 1.45
N VAL A 80 -17.95 -14.81 0.44
CA VAL A 80 -19.30 -14.60 -0.10
C VAL A 80 -19.41 -15.30 -1.44
N TYR A 81 -20.39 -16.19 -1.56
CA TYR A 81 -20.68 -16.93 -2.79
C TYR A 81 -21.90 -16.35 -3.49
N PRO A 82 -21.99 -16.41 -4.82
CA PRO A 82 -23.24 -16.17 -5.53
C PRO A 82 -24.26 -17.25 -5.20
N PHE A 83 -25.52 -17.03 -5.58
CA PHE A 83 -26.63 -17.97 -5.31
C PHE A 83 -26.39 -19.35 -5.92
N ASP A 84 -25.90 -19.38 -7.16
CA ASP A 84 -25.66 -20.59 -7.95
C ASP A 84 -24.42 -20.45 -8.85
N THR A 85 -24.12 -21.50 -9.60
CA THR A 85 -22.96 -21.53 -10.52
C THR A 85 -23.15 -20.70 -11.79
N GLY A 86 -24.37 -20.27 -12.11
CA GLY A 86 -24.69 -19.40 -13.26
C GLY A 86 -24.51 -17.90 -12.94
N THR A 87 -24.30 -17.58 -11.67
CA THR A 87 -24.17 -16.20 -11.18
C THR A 87 -22.74 -15.88 -10.77
N THR A 88 -22.31 -14.64 -10.96
CA THR A 88 -20.95 -14.18 -10.59
C THR A 88 -20.99 -12.92 -9.74
N ILE A 89 -19.89 -12.66 -9.00
CA ILE A 89 -19.64 -11.41 -8.28
C ILE A 89 -18.40 -10.77 -8.89
N GLY A 90 -18.56 -9.66 -9.61
CA GLY A 90 -17.46 -9.03 -10.34
C GLY A 90 -16.80 -9.92 -11.40
N GLY A 91 -17.52 -10.94 -11.90
CA GLY A 91 -16.99 -11.96 -12.80
C GLY A 91 -16.33 -13.17 -12.10
N ALA A 92 -16.21 -13.16 -10.77
CA ALA A 92 -15.66 -14.26 -9.97
C ALA A 92 -16.77 -15.18 -9.40
N THR A 93 -16.41 -16.41 -9.04
CA THR A 93 -17.30 -17.40 -8.41
C THR A 93 -17.42 -17.22 -6.88
N SER A 94 -16.65 -16.33 -6.29
CA SER A 94 -16.72 -15.94 -4.88
C SER A 94 -15.97 -14.63 -4.66
N LEU A 95 -16.25 -13.97 -3.52
CA LEU A 95 -15.58 -12.75 -3.10
C LEU A 95 -15.23 -12.84 -1.60
N ALA A 96 -13.99 -12.50 -1.24
CA ALA A 96 -13.57 -12.46 0.15
C ALA A 96 -13.91 -11.11 0.78
N VAL A 97 -14.49 -11.14 2.00
CA VAL A 97 -14.68 -9.96 2.86
C VAL A 97 -13.68 -10.05 3.99
N ALA A 98 -12.74 -9.11 4.02
CA ALA A 98 -11.67 -9.08 5.01
C ALA A 98 -12.20 -8.98 6.45
N PRO A 99 -11.40 -9.33 7.47
CA PRO A 99 -11.70 -9.06 8.86
C PRO A 99 -12.07 -7.58 9.10
N ASN A 100 -13.05 -7.34 9.97
CA ASN A 100 -13.51 -5.99 10.36
C ASN A 100 -13.90 -5.09 9.17
N SER A 101 -14.43 -5.67 8.09
CA SER A 101 -14.81 -4.93 6.89
C SER A 101 -16.26 -5.19 6.48
N SER A 102 -16.74 -4.37 5.56
CA SER A 102 -18.10 -4.45 5.01
C SER A 102 -18.06 -4.46 3.49
N LEU A 103 -18.98 -5.17 2.90
CA LEU A 103 -19.19 -5.28 1.47
C LEU A 103 -20.61 -4.79 1.12
N CYS A 104 -20.71 -3.91 0.14
CA CYS A 104 -21.97 -3.59 -0.52
C CYS A 104 -21.89 -4.08 -1.96
N ILE A 105 -22.87 -4.88 -2.37
CA ILE A 105 -22.97 -5.39 -3.73
C ILE A 105 -24.35 -5.11 -4.30
N PHE A 106 -24.42 -4.93 -5.60
CA PHE A 106 -25.69 -4.70 -6.31
C PHE A 106 -25.74 -5.55 -7.58
N ALA A 107 -26.93 -5.99 -7.93
CA ALA A 107 -27.15 -6.79 -9.12
C ALA A 107 -27.31 -5.90 -10.35
N VAL A 108 -26.36 -6.00 -11.28
CA VAL A 108 -26.40 -5.30 -12.57
C VAL A 108 -27.17 -6.07 -13.64
N SER A 109 -27.41 -7.36 -13.40
CA SER A 109 -28.24 -8.23 -14.25
C SER A 109 -28.77 -9.39 -13.38
N ASN A 110 -29.53 -10.30 -13.95
CA ASN A 110 -30.03 -11.49 -13.24
C ASN A 110 -28.96 -12.59 -13.04
N THR A 111 -27.73 -12.37 -13.52
CA THR A 111 -26.63 -13.34 -13.42
C THR A 111 -25.33 -12.72 -12.88
N ARG A 112 -25.36 -11.39 -12.55
CA ARG A 112 -24.13 -10.70 -12.17
C ARG A 112 -24.36 -9.67 -11.08
N TRP A 113 -23.63 -9.87 -9.98
CA TRP A 113 -23.43 -8.90 -8.92
C TRP A 113 -22.16 -8.10 -9.16
N GLU A 114 -22.19 -6.82 -8.85
CA GLU A 114 -21.01 -5.95 -8.82
C GLU A 114 -20.80 -5.41 -7.43
N GLN A 115 -19.54 -5.26 -7.07
CA GLN A 115 -19.17 -4.59 -5.81
C GLN A 115 -19.32 -3.08 -5.99
N LEU A 116 -20.06 -2.44 -5.10
CA LEU A 116 -20.05 -0.98 -5.01
C LEU A 116 -18.70 -0.57 -4.43
N GLN A 117 -17.82 -0.08 -5.27
CA GLN A 117 -16.54 0.50 -4.84
C GLN A 117 -16.81 1.85 -4.18
N GLY A 118 -16.84 1.87 -2.86
CA GLY A 118 -17.18 3.08 -2.11
C GLY A 118 -17.14 2.87 -0.60
N GLY A 119 -16.14 2.20 -0.09
CA GLY A 119 -15.87 2.13 1.33
C GLY A 119 -15.97 0.74 1.94
N GLY A 120 -14.83 0.15 2.19
CA GLY A 120 -14.68 -1.08 2.97
C GLY A 120 -13.89 -2.20 2.32
N GLY A 121 -13.49 -2.08 1.06
CA GLY A 121 -12.32 -2.84 0.64
C GLY A 121 -11.16 -2.33 1.47
N THR A 122 -10.40 -3.19 2.12
CA THR A 122 -9.04 -2.81 2.54
C THR A 122 -8.42 -2.15 1.32
N GLN A 123 -8.21 -0.83 1.38
CA GLN A 123 -7.35 -0.21 0.37
C GLN A 123 -6.08 -1.04 0.43
N ALA A 124 -5.75 -1.69 -0.69
CA ALA A 124 -4.50 -2.41 -0.76
C ALA A 124 -3.45 -1.42 -0.27
N GLN A 125 -2.81 -1.74 0.84
CA GLN A 125 -1.82 -0.85 1.43
C GLN A 125 -0.78 -0.59 0.34
N ALA A 126 -0.59 0.68 -0.01
CA ALA A 126 0.39 1.06 -1.02
C ALA A 126 1.77 0.58 -0.59
N ALA A 127 2.53 0.03 -1.50
CA ALA A 127 3.90 -0.39 -1.23
C ALA A 127 4.70 0.82 -0.74
N HIS A 128 5.44 0.65 0.36
CA HIS A 128 6.22 1.72 0.95
C HIS A 128 7.43 1.18 1.71
N GLY A 129 8.42 2.05 1.93
CA GLY A 129 9.59 1.71 2.73
C GLY A 129 10.33 2.94 3.23
N SER A 130 11.01 2.79 4.36
CA SER A 130 11.93 3.75 4.93
C SER A 130 13.22 3.03 5.30
N PHE A 131 14.32 3.46 4.71
CA PHE A 131 15.63 2.83 4.78
C PHE A 131 16.67 3.86 5.17
N ILE A 132 17.67 3.45 5.94
CA ILE A 132 18.73 4.33 6.40
C ILE A 132 20.12 3.68 6.23
N SER A 133 21.14 4.52 6.20
CA SER A 133 22.52 4.12 6.47
C SER A 133 23.11 5.04 7.53
N THR A 134 23.85 4.48 8.47
CA THR A 134 24.62 5.25 9.47
C THR A 134 26.11 5.26 9.17
N ALA A 135 26.54 4.46 8.20
CA ALA A 135 27.95 4.38 7.80
C ALA A 135 28.31 5.57 6.89
N THR A 136 29.47 6.16 7.13
CA THR A 136 30.07 7.10 6.20
C THR A 136 30.47 6.39 4.91
N GLN A 137 30.18 7.01 3.76
CA GLN A 137 30.45 6.45 2.43
C GLN A 137 31.38 7.40 1.68
N THR A 138 32.54 6.90 1.26
CA THR A 138 33.60 7.66 0.60
C THR A 138 33.76 7.27 -0.86
N ALA A 139 34.23 8.19 -1.69
CA ALA A 139 34.61 7.93 -3.07
C ALA A 139 36.09 7.53 -3.14
N ALA A 140 36.40 6.36 -3.66
CA ALA A 140 37.78 5.90 -3.84
C ALA A 140 38.49 6.63 -5.00
N ALA A 141 37.74 7.17 -5.96
CA ALA A 141 38.26 7.92 -7.12
C ALA A 141 37.27 9.01 -7.54
N ILE A 142 37.79 10.10 -8.07
CA ILE A 142 36.98 11.17 -8.66
C ILE A 142 36.26 10.70 -9.93
N ASN A 143 35.15 11.34 -10.26
CA ASN A 143 34.38 11.10 -11.50
C ASN A 143 33.99 9.64 -11.70
N THR A 144 33.82 8.90 -10.60
CA THR A 144 33.42 7.50 -10.61
C THR A 144 32.05 7.35 -9.94
N ALA A 145 31.19 6.53 -10.53
CA ALA A 145 29.84 6.31 -10.02
C ALA A 145 29.83 5.31 -8.86
N TYR A 146 29.31 5.71 -7.71
CA TYR A 146 29.14 4.88 -6.52
C TYR A 146 27.68 4.73 -6.16
N PRO A 147 27.13 3.51 -6.13
CA PRO A 147 25.81 3.29 -5.58
C PRO A 147 25.80 3.58 -4.07
N VAL A 148 24.78 4.30 -3.61
CA VAL A 148 24.57 4.59 -2.19
C VAL A 148 24.09 3.33 -1.50
N THR A 149 24.77 2.93 -0.40
CA THR A 149 24.44 1.73 0.37
C THR A 149 23.54 2.05 1.56
N LEU A 150 22.62 1.12 1.85
CA LEU A 150 21.67 1.19 2.94
C LEU A 150 21.99 0.06 3.94
N SER A 151 21.82 0.31 5.23
CA SER A 151 22.20 -0.63 6.30
C SER A 151 21.04 -1.14 7.14
N ALA A 152 19.91 -0.42 7.14
CA ALA A 152 18.75 -0.78 7.94
C ALA A 152 17.42 -0.37 7.31
N THR A 153 16.37 -1.13 7.67
CA THR A 153 14.98 -0.86 7.32
C THR A 153 14.24 -0.40 8.58
N SER A 154 13.68 0.80 8.56
CA SER A 154 12.84 1.31 9.66
C SER A 154 11.40 0.81 9.55
N SER A 155 10.86 0.75 8.34
CA SER A 155 9.53 0.22 8.01
C SER A 155 9.50 -0.15 6.55
N ALA A 156 8.82 -1.24 6.18
CA ALA A 156 8.63 -1.59 4.77
C ALA A 156 7.41 -2.51 4.57
N TYR A 157 6.75 -2.33 3.43
CA TYR A 157 5.71 -3.20 2.92
C TYR A 157 5.83 -3.28 1.40
N LEU A 158 6.05 -4.49 0.87
CA LEU A 158 6.25 -4.77 -0.57
C LEU A 158 7.40 -3.98 -1.23
N VAL A 159 8.30 -3.43 -0.41
CA VAL A 159 9.57 -2.81 -0.81
C VAL A 159 10.65 -3.30 0.14
N SER A 160 11.84 -3.61 -0.33
CA SER A 160 12.92 -4.15 0.51
C SER A 160 14.30 -3.75 0.02
N ILE A 161 15.30 -3.76 0.93
CA ILE A 161 16.71 -3.72 0.54
C ILE A 161 17.06 -5.03 -0.14
N GLY A 162 17.65 -4.95 -1.32
CA GLY A 162 18.11 -6.09 -2.12
C GLY A 162 19.57 -6.47 -1.87
N SER A 163 20.14 -7.23 -2.79
CA SER A 163 21.56 -7.57 -2.82
C SER A 163 22.15 -7.15 -4.17
N PRO A 164 23.18 -6.28 -4.21
CA PRO A 164 23.82 -5.60 -3.07
C PRO A 164 22.88 -4.63 -2.33
N ALA A 165 23.29 -4.19 -1.15
CA ALA A 165 22.49 -3.34 -0.25
C ALA A 165 22.29 -1.88 -0.75
N SER A 166 22.70 -1.57 -1.97
CA SER A 166 22.37 -0.33 -2.70
C SER A 166 21.01 -0.40 -3.39
N ARG A 167 20.43 -1.60 -3.54
CA ARG A 167 19.20 -1.83 -4.30
C ARG A 167 17.97 -1.73 -3.42
N ILE A 168 16.98 -0.99 -3.89
CA ILE A 168 15.63 -1.02 -3.35
C ILE A 168 14.73 -1.76 -4.34
N VAL A 169 14.27 -2.93 -3.95
CA VAL A 169 13.42 -3.81 -4.78
C VAL A 169 11.95 -3.49 -4.53
N CYS A 170 11.19 -3.24 -5.59
CA CYS A 170 9.75 -3.04 -5.57
C CYS A 170 9.05 -4.36 -5.95
N ALA A 171 8.37 -5.02 -5.02
CA ALA A 171 7.72 -6.31 -5.29
C ALA A 171 6.49 -6.19 -6.21
N GLN A 172 5.91 -5.01 -6.33
CA GLN A 172 4.74 -4.73 -7.19
C GLN A 172 5.07 -3.72 -8.26
N ALA A 173 4.44 -3.86 -9.42
CA ALA A 173 4.45 -2.82 -10.44
C ALA A 173 3.63 -1.60 -9.98
N GLY A 174 4.06 -0.40 -10.39
CA GLY A 174 3.35 0.84 -10.11
C GLY A 174 4.21 2.08 -10.26
N HIS A 175 3.59 3.22 -10.01
CA HIS A 175 4.27 4.51 -10.00
C HIS A 175 4.76 4.82 -8.60
N TYR A 176 6.08 5.03 -8.45
CA TYR A 176 6.74 5.19 -7.16
C TYR A 176 7.38 6.57 -7.01
N ASN A 177 7.33 7.08 -5.78
CA ASN A 177 8.08 8.24 -5.34
C ASN A 177 9.22 7.78 -4.43
N PHE A 178 10.47 8.06 -4.84
CA PHE A 178 11.70 7.80 -4.10
C PHE A 178 12.22 9.13 -3.57
N GLN A 179 12.11 9.37 -2.26
CA GLN A 179 12.63 10.55 -1.59
C GLN A 179 13.90 10.20 -0.83
N PHE A 180 14.92 11.05 -0.91
CA PHE A 180 16.15 10.82 -0.18
C PHE A 180 16.67 12.08 0.49
N SER A 181 17.51 11.89 1.50
CA SER A 181 18.43 12.89 2.01
C SER A 181 19.81 12.27 2.20
N LEU A 182 20.84 12.95 1.74
CA LEU A 182 22.25 12.63 1.95
C LEU A 182 22.89 13.73 2.78
N GLN A 183 23.60 13.36 3.85
CA GLN A 183 24.46 14.27 4.59
C GLN A 183 25.80 14.34 3.88
N LEU A 184 26.03 15.40 3.13
CA LEU A 184 27.31 15.62 2.43
C LEU A 184 28.24 16.43 3.30
N ASP A 185 29.49 15.99 3.39
CA ASP A 185 30.55 16.64 4.16
C ASP A 185 31.85 16.66 3.35
N LYS A 186 32.76 17.56 3.71
CA LYS A 186 33.99 17.77 3.01
C LYS A 186 35.10 18.29 3.93
N THR A 187 36.26 17.66 3.87
CA THR A 187 37.43 18.03 4.70
C THR A 187 38.41 19.00 4.05
N ALA A 188 38.36 19.21 2.73
CA ALA A 188 39.29 20.10 2.03
C ALA A 188 38.69 21.48 1.76
N ALA A 189 39.56 22.52 1.72
CA ALA A 189 39.15 23.92 1.52
C ALA A 189 38.72 24.29 0.10
N SER A 190 38.98 23.43 -0.91
CA SER A 190 38.61 23.64 -2.30
C SER A 190 37.08 23.63 -2.48
N THR A 191 36.59 24.18 -3.58
CA THR A 191 35.23 23.94 -4.02
C THR A 191 35.17 22.58 -4.71
N ALA A 192 34.17 21.78 -4.36
CA ALA A 192 33.92 20.47 -4.99
C ALA A 192 32.48 20.33 -5.47
N ALA A 193 32.27 19.47 -6.45
CA ALA A 193 30.96 19.10 -6.94
C ALA A 193 30.63 17.65 -6.61
N VAL A 194 29.43 17.43 -6.09
CA VAL A 194 28.82 16.13 -5.94
C VAL A 194 27.66 16.02 -6.93
N TYR A 195 27.65 14.96 -7.70
CA TYR A 195 26.59 14.64 -8.66
C TYR A 195 25.76 13.50 -8.10
N ILE A 196 24.45 13.59 -8.19
CA ILE A 196 23.52 12.60 -7.65
C ILE A 196 22.46 12.32 -8.72
N TRP A 197 22.22 11.04 -8.99
CA TRP A 197 21.21 10.55 -9.93
C TRP A 197 20.68 9.19 -9.48
N TYR A 198 19.85 8.55 -10.28
CA TYR A 198 19.38 7.21 -9.97
C TYR A 198 19.49 6.26 -11.16
N ARG A 199 19.46 4.97 -10.83
CA ARG A 199 19.40 3.84 -11.76
C ARG A 199 18.16 3.00 -11.50
N VAL A 200 17.67 2.40 -12.56
CA VAL A 200 16.70 1.31 -12.48
C VAL A 200 17.30 0.11 -13.19
N ASN A 201 17.33 -1.03 -12.50
CA ASN A 201 17.93 -2.27 -13.01
C ASN A 201 19.37 -2.10 -13.51
N GLY A 202 20.15 -1.23 -12.84
CA GLY A 202 21.55 -0.95 -13.17
C GLY A 202 21.76 0.03 -14.34
N ILE A 203 20.69 0.55 -14.94
CA ILE A 203 20.75 1.50 -16.07
C ILE A 203 20.54 2.93 -15.54
N ASP A 204 21.47 3.84 -15.85
CA ASP A 204 21.37 5.25 -15.51
C ASP A 204 20.18 5.89 -16.22
N ILE A 205 19.32 6.57 -15.45
CA ILE A 205 18.15 7.26 -16.01
C ILE A 205 18.56 8.62 -16.54
N ALA A 206 18.33 8.84 -17.83
CA ALA A 206 18.68 10.09 -18.51
C ALA A 206 17.97 11.30 -17.85
N ASN A 207 18.68 12.43 -17.77
CA ASN A 207 18.20 13.70 -17.19
C ASN A 207 17.82 13.63 -15.71
N SER A 208 18.30 12.63 -14.95
CA SER A 208 18.06 12.51 -13.52
C SER A 208 19.17 13.11 -12.65
N ALA A 209 20.32 13.43 -13.22
CA ALA A 209 21.47 13.93 -12.46
C ALA A 209 21.29 15.39 -12.00
N THR A 210 21.65 15.63 -10.74
CA THR A 210 21.70 16.97 -10.13
C THR A 210 23.10 17.21 -9.58
N LYS A 211 23.58 18.45 -9.70
CA LYS A 211 24.90 18.88 -9.20
C LYS A 211 24.72 19.69 -7.91
N VAL A 212 25.44 19.31 -6.86
CA VAL A 212 25.55 20.05 -5.61
C VAL A 212 26.99 20.55 -5.47
N ALA A 213 27.19 21.84 -5.26
CA ALA A 213 28.51 22.43 -5.00
C ALA A 213 28.72 22.58 -3.49
N ILE A 214 29.88 22.13 -2.98
CA ILE A 214 30.29 22.25 -1.58
C ILE A 214 31.51 23.10 -1.53
N ASN A 215 31.46 24.19 -0.77
CA ASN A 215 32.53 25.21 -0.69
C ASN A 215 33.10 25.28 0.71
N GLY A 216 34.42 25.20 0.84
CA GLY A 216 35.13 25.34 2.11
C GLY A 216 35.54 24.00 2.75
N SER A 217 36.43 24.05 3.74
CA SER A 217 36.75 22.90 4.59
C SER A 217 35.69 22.75 5.68
N ASP A 218 35.45 21.53 6.08
CA ASP A 218 34.43 21.17 7.07
C ASP A 218 33.03 21.72 6.70
N ALA A 219 32.76 21.80 5.38
CA ALA A 219 31.52 22.30 4.85
C ALA A 219 30.52 21.16 4.73
N GLU A 220 29.42 21.27 5.48
CA GLU A 220 28.32 20.31 5.48
C GLU A 220 27.15 20.85 4.67
N THR A 221 26.45 19.96 3.94
CA THR A 221 25.21 20.29 3.26
C THR A 221 24.32 19.06 3.12
N VAL A 222 23.01 19.29 3.09
CA VAL A 222 22.04 18.22 2.86
C VAL A 222 21.56 18.28 1.42
N ALA A 223 21.76 17.19 0.69
CA ALA A 223 21.18 16.98 -0.62
C ALA A 223 19.87 16.18 -0.46
N ALA A 224 18.73 16.77 -0.76
CA ALA A 224 17.44 16.14 -0.59
C ALA A 224 16.46 16.57 -1.69
N TRP A 225 15.91 15.60 -2.41
CA TRP A 225 14.80 15.75 -3.36
C TRP A 225 14.17 14.40 -3.62
N ASN A 226 13.32 14.31 -4.62
CA ASN A 226 12.64 13.05 -4.97
C ASN A 226 12.71 12.76 -6.47
N PHE A 227 12.57 11.49 -6.78
CA PHE A 227 12.40 10.98 -8.14
C PHE A 227 11.07 10.24 -8.24
N LEU A 228 10.39 10.40 -9.37
CA LEU A 228 9.21 9.62 -9.74
C LEU A 228 9.58 8.66 -10.86
N HIS A 229 9.21 7.39 -10.72
CA HIS A 229 9.50 6.37 -11.75
C HIS A 229 8.44 5.27 -11.76
N ASP A 230 8.13 4.77 -12.97
CA ASP A 230 7.29 3.60 -13.16
C ASP A 230 8.14 2.33 -13.01
N MET A 231 7.84 1.53 -11.98
CA MET A 231 8.53 0.28 -11.70
C MET A 231 7.69 -0.91 -12.15
N SER A 232 8.29 -1.88 -12.80
CA SER A 232 7.72 -3.21 -12.96
C SER A 232 7.88 -4.03 -11.67
N ALA A 233 7.12 -5.11 -11.53
CA ALA A 233 7.29 -5.99 -10.39
C ALA A 233 8.70 -6.59 -10.36
N ASN A 234 9.36 -6.50 -9.19
CA ASN A 234 10.73 -6.91 -8.91
C ASN A 234 11.83 -6.06 -9.57
N ASP A 235 11.49 -4.92 -10.16
CA ASP A 235 12.50 -3.93 -10.52
C ASP A 235 13.18 -3.38 -9.26
N TYR A 236 14.43 -2.92 -9.41
CA TYR A 236 15.14 -2.26 -8.34
C TYR A 236 15.63 -0.86 -8.73
N PHE A 237 15.53 0.03 -7.75
CA PHE A 237 16.06 1.39 -7.77
C PHE A 237 17.41 1.44 -7.06
N GLU A 238 18.36 2.23 -7.54
CA GLU A 238 19.62 2.57 -6.86
C GLU A 238 19.83 4.09 -6.92
N LEU A 239 20.07 4.71 -5.78
CA LEU A 239 20.61 6.06 -5.70
C LEU A 239 22.12 6.01 -5.97
N VAL A 240 22.63 6.89 -6.82
CA VAL A 240 24.04 6.89 -7.26
C VAL A 240 24.61 8.27 -7.08
N TRP A 241 25.86 8.33 -6.68
CA TRP A 241 26.61 9.58 -6.55
C TRP A 241 27.99 9.50 -7.16
N SER A 242 28.57 10.66 -7.43
CA SER A 242 29.94 10.84 -7.89
C SER A 242 30.44 12.19 -7.40
N THR A 243 31.76 12.36 -7.28
CA THR A 243 32.38 13.62 -6.91
C THR A 243 33.63 13.92 -7.75
N ASP A 244 33.97 15.17 -7.91
CA ASP A 244 35.25 15.65 -8.49
C ASP A 244 36.37 15.84 -7.45
N ASP A 245 36.08 15.59 -6.15
CA ASP A 245 37.04 15.68 -5.05
C ASP A 245 36.80 14.53 -4.04
N THR A 246 37.77 13.63 -3.86
CA THR A 246 37.69 12.50 -2.93
C THR A 246 37.63 12.91 -1.44
N ASN A 247 37.83 14.17 -1.11
CA ASN A 247 37.58 14.68 0.22
C ASN A 247 36.11 14.96 0.51
N CYS A 248 35.22 14.83 -0.49
CA CYS A 248 33.77 14.80 -0.30
C CYS A 248 33.29 13.38 0.01
N PHE A 249 32.38 13.27 0.95
CA PHE A 249 31.82 11.99 1.38
C PHE A 249 30.38 12.18 1.88
N ILE A 250 29.67 11.06 2.00
CA ILE A 250 28.34 11.03 2.63
C ILE A 250 28.56 10.67 4.09
N ALA A 251 28.32 11.61 5.02
CA ALA A 251 28.68 11.50 6.43
C ALA A 251 27.57 10.93 7.32
N GLY A 252 27.93 10.00 8.20
CA GLY A 252 27.09 9.59 9.32
C GLY A 252 27.70 10.06 10.64
N PHE A 253 26.89 10.58 11.55
CA PHE A 253 27.37 11.07 12.83
C PHE A 253 26.77 10.30 14.01
N PRO A 254 27.56 9.98 15.05
CA PRO A 254 27.06 9.33 16.25
C PRO A 254 26.14 10.26 17.05
N ALA A 255 25.33 9.70 17.94
CA ALA A 255 24.50 10.48 18.84
C ALA A 255 25.37 11.34 19.78
N ALA A 256 24.99 12.61 19.95
CA ALA A 256 25.59 13.56 20.90
C ALA A 256 24.46 14.34 21.58
N ALA A 257 24.21 14.05 22.87
CA ALA A 257 23.07 14.63 23.59
C ALA A 257 23.01 16.17 23.46
N PRO A 258 21.84 16.76 23.18
CA PRO A 258 20.51 16.14 23.07
C PRO A 258 20.18 15.57 21.68
N VAL A 259 21.11 15.58 20.72
CA VAL A 259 20.91 15.22 19.32
C VAL A 259 21.06 13.69 19.16
N PRO A 260 20.06 12.98 18.56
CA PRO A 260 20.21 11.58 18.21
C PRO A 260 21.25 11.40 17.07
N ALA A 261 21.63 10.15 16.80
CA ALA A 261 22.53 9.84 15.69
C ALA A 261 21.95 10.35 14.34
N ILE A 262 22.81 10.90 13.50
CA ILE A 262 22.45 11.43 12.18
C ILE A 262 22.81 10.37 11.14
N PRO A 263 21.83 9.77 10.43
CA PRO A 263 22.10 8.85 9.35
C PRO A 263 22.82 9.57 8.19
N SER A 264 23.76 8.89 7.55
CA SER A 264 24.39 9.39 6.32
C SER A 264 23.39 9.46 5.17
N VAL A 265 22.43 8.53 5.16
CA VAL A 265 21.37 8.40 4.15
C VAL A 265 20.05 8.11 4.82
N ILE A 266 19.00 8.79 4.38
CA ILE A 266 17.61 8.39 4.57
C ILE A 266 16.99 8.25 3.17
N LEU A 267 16.37 7.11 2.86
CA LEU A 267 15.65 6.89 1.63
C LEU A 267 14.24 6.37 1.96
N THR A 268 13.23 7.10 1.55
CA THR A 268 11.83 6.72 1.69
C THR A 268 11.22 6.45 0.33
N VAL A 269 10.35 5.45 0.27
CA VAL A 269 9.70 5.00 -0.96
C VAL A 269 8.21 4.87 -0.70
N CYS A 270 7.40 5.41 -1.59
CA CYS A 270 5.95 5.27 -1.56
C CYS A 270 5.41 5.00 -2.96
N GLN A 271 4.61 3.95 -3.10
CA GLN A 271 3.82 3.73 -4.30
C GLN A 271 2.66 4.75 -4.32
N ILE A 272 2.49 5.44 -5.45
CA ILE A 272 1.45 6.47 -5.62
C ILE A 272 0.22 5.86 -6.30
N ARG A 273 0.44 4.87 -7.19
CA ARG A 273 -0.61 4.13 -7.92
C ARG A 273 -0.13 2.73 -8.27
#